data_cdac3893bf6abaaa3dacd5cdb66bdfce
#
_entry.id   cdac3893bf6abaaa3dacd5cdb66bdfce
#
_cell.length_a   1.000
_cell.length_b   1.000
_cell.length_c   1.000
_cell.angle_alpha   90.00
_cell.angle_beta   90.00
_cell.angle_gamma   90.00
#
_symmetry.space_group_name_H-M   'P 1'
#
loop_
_entity.id
_entity.type
_entity.pdbx_description
1 polymer ?
#
loop_
_entity_poly.entity_id
_entity_poly.type
_entity_poly.pdbx_seq_one_letter_code
_entity_poly.pdbx_strand_id
1 'polypeptide(L)'
;LYELYEWNHAVLAPFRAMADATRTFYQNPMNPLAGTEMGRTVAAMAELFERTTRVYSKPEWHIHDTLVGGLRVPVVDRTVMTKPFARLVHFERALPKERPANPRFLIVAPMSGHYATLLRGTVEALLPYAEVYITDWIDARLVPLTEGRFDLDDYVDYIIEMLHFLGPDTHVIGVCQPAVPVMMAAARMAHDEDPAAPASMTLMGGPIDTRVNPTGVNRLAESKGIDWFRDNAVMKVPFPHPGFMRDVYPGFLQLTGFMSMNLDRHLIAHKDFFWHLVKNDGDSAEKHRIFYDEYNAVMDLTAEFYLQTVEEVFINHSLPRGEITHRGLRLDMSKIRHTALLTVEGENDDISGVGQTRAAQTLCSSIPDDMRVHYLQPKVGHYGVFNGSRFRAEIAPRIIDFALTHGLQARERRAAQPSPASMDTSGSKDEVPDPAGAAPAPAPMAELTLAPPADPIEEAAMEAEHRAAELDLPHGVDEAASPAKGASGLMKALRKVKRKS
;
A
#
# COMPACT_ATOMS: atom_id res chain seq x y z
N LEU A 1 19.21 4.72 20.88
CA LEU A 1 18.82 3.44 20.27
C LEU A 1 19.15 3.42 18.78
N TYR A 2 18.90 4.52 18.02
CA TYR A 2 19.23 4.60 16.60
C TYR A 2 20.75 4.42 16.35
N GLU A 3 21.59 5.13 17.08
CA GLU A 3 23.05 4.94 17.01
C GLU A 3 23.49 3.51 17.33
N LEU A 4 22.83 2.85 18.29
CA LEU A 4 23.11 1.45 18.62
C LEU A 4 22.71 0.52 17.46
N TYR A 5 21.61 0.81 16.78
CA TYR A 5 21.18 0.08 15.59
C TYR A 5 22.24 0.20 14.48
N GLU A 6 22.68 1.42 14.15
CA GLU A 6 23.73 1.65 13.14
C GLU A 6 25.05 0.99 13.52
N TRP A 7 25.45 1.09 14.79
CA TRP A 7 26.66 0.45 15.30
C TRP A 7 26.57 -1.07 15.18
N ASN A 8 25.44 -1.67 15.54
CA ASN A 8 25.23 -3.12 15.40
C ASN A 8 25.36 -3.56 13.93
N HIS A 9 24.80 -2.81 13.00
CA HIS A 9 24.95 -3.10 11.57
C HIS A 9 26.39 -2.97 11.09
N ALA A 10 27.13 -1.99 11.58
CA ALA A 10 28.56 -1.82 11.26
C ALA A 10 29.40 -2.98 11.80
N VAL A 11 29.16 -3.41 13.03
CA VAL A 11 29.88 -4.55 13.67
C VAL A 11 29.58 -5.87 12.95
N LEU A 12 28.34 -6.06 12.46
CA LEU A 12 27.97 -7.27 11.73
C LEU A 12 28.45 -7.29 10.28
N ALA A 13 28.90 -6.17 9.71
CA ALA A 13 29.32 -6.08 8.31
C ALA A 13 30.40 -7.10 7.91
N PRO A 14 31.51 -7.28 8.67
CA PRO A 14 32.55 -8.30 8.33
C PRO A 14 31.99 -9.73 8.41
N PHE A 15 31.10 -10.01 9.33
CA PHE A 15 30.45 -11.34 9.44
C PHE A 15 29.50 -11.62 8.27
N ARG A 16 28.79 -10.61 7.78
CA ARG A 16 27.98 -10.73 6.56
C ARG A 16 28.86 -11.00 5.33
N ALA A 17 29.97 -10.27 5.19
CA ALA A 17 30.95 -10.52 4.11
C ALA A 17 31.48 -11.94 4.14
N MET A 18 31.79 -12.46 5.33
CA MET A 18 32.23 -13.84 5.50
C MET A 18 31.13 -14.85 5.18
N ALA A 19 29.89 -14.57 5.58
CA ALA A 19 28.73 -15.41 5.25
C ALA A 19 28.50 -15.45 3.74
N ASP A 20 28.56 -14.31 3.05
CA ASP A 20 28.41 -14.23 1.60
C ASP A 20 29.53 -14.97 0.86
N ALA A 21 30.77 -14.82 1.29
CA ALA A 21 31.92 -15.60 0.78
C ALA A 21 31.71 -17.11 1.00
N THR A 22 31.22 -17.52 2.18
CA THR A 22 30.90 -18.90 2.50
C THR A 22 29.80 -19.45 1.59
N ARG A 23 28.71 -18.70 1.43
CA ARG A 23 27.64 -19.05 0.51
C ARG A 23 28.16 -19.25 -0.91
N THR A 24 28.91 -18.28 -1.45
CA THR A 24 29.47 -18.31 -2.79
C THR A 24 30.43 -19.53 -2.97
N PHE A 25 31.26 -19.84 -1.97
CA PHE A 25 32.12 -20.99 -2.01
C PHE A 25 31.35 -22.31 -2.10
N TYR A 26 30.32 -22.50 -1.26
CA TYR A 26 29.51 -23.74 -1.26
C TYR A 26 28.49 -23.82 -2.39
N GLN A 27 28.18 -22.73 -3.08
CA GLN A 27 27.36 -22.70 -4.29
C GLN A 27 28.19 -22.84 -5.58
N ASN A 28 29.51 -22.76 -5.52
CA ASN A 28 30.36 -22.86 -6.69
C ASN A 28 30.37 -24.30 -7.24
N PRO A 29 29.98 -24.52 -8.51
CA PRO A 29 29.96 -25.85 -9.14
C PRO A 29 31.32 -26.57 -9.14
N MET A 30 32.44 -25.82 -9.05
CA MET A 30 33.75 -26.41 -8.97
C MET A 30 34.10 -26.98 -7.56
N ASN A 31 33.29 -26.67 -6.56
CA ASN A 31 33.46 -27.21 -5.21
C ASN A 31 32.78 -28.59 -5.12
N PRO A 32 33.51 -29.67 -4.84
CA PRO A 32 32.92 -31.01 -4.74
C PRO A 32 31.84 -31.15 -3.65
N LEU A 33 31.81 -30.24 -2.67
CA LEU A 33 30.81 -30.21 -1.61
C LEU A 33 29.53 -29.46 -2.00
N ALA A 34 29.53 -28.66 -3.07
CA ALA A 34 28.38 -27.85 -3.48
C ALA A 34 27.11 -28.69 -3.70
N GLY A 35 27.25 -29.87 -4.33
CA GLY A 35 26.14 -30.81 -4.58
C GLY A 35 25.71 -31.64 -3.37
N THR A 36 26.43 -31.59 -2.24
CA THR A 36 26.11 -32.37 -1.05
C THR A 36 25.09 -31.69 -0.16
N GLU A 37 24.32 -32.46 0.61
CA GLU A 37 23.38 -31.91 1.60
C GLU A 37 24.09 -31.02 2.61
N MET A 38 25.27 -31.42 3.07
CA MET A 38 26.09 -30.63 3.97
C MET A 38 26.51 -29.27 3.37
N GLY A 39 26.95 -29.26 2.10
CA GLY A 39 27.34 -28.04 1.41
C GLY A 39 26.14 -27.09 1.25
N ARG A 40 24.99 -27.60 0.83
CA ARG A 40 23.75 -26.83 0.74
C ARG A 40 23.30 -26.30 2.10
N THR A 41 23.40 -27.10 3.17
CA THR A 41 23.06 -26.65 4.54
C THR A 41 23.94 -25.49 4.99
N VAL A 42 25.26 -25.57 4.75
CA VAL A 42 26.19 -24.46 5.11
C VAL A 42 25.87 -23.20 4.29
N ALA A 43 25.62 -23.34 2.98
CA ALA A 43 25.24 -22.23 2.13
C ALA A 43 23.92 -21.60 2.57
N ALA A 44 22.93 -22.41 2.93
CA ALA A 44 21.63 -21.95 3.42
C ALA A 44 21.73 -21.20 4.74
N MET A 45 22.54 -21.69 5.70
CA MET A 45 22.79 -20.99 6.96
C MET A 45 23.48 -19.64 6.72
N ALA A 46 24.48 -19.60 5.84
CA ALA A 46 25.19 -18.38 5.48
C ALA A 46 24.24 -17.35 4.82
N GLU A 47 23.40 -17.78 3.90
CA GLU A 47 22.40 -16.92 3.25
C GLU A 47 21.37 -16.39 4.25
N LEU A 48 20.82 -17.25 5.11
CA LEU A 48 19.85 -16.85 6.12
C LEU A 48 20.44 -15.82 7.08
N PHE A 49 21.69 -16.01 7.56
CA PHE A 49 22.38 -15.06 8.41
C PHE A 49 22.58 -13.72 7.71
N GLU A 50 23.06 -13.72 6.47
CA GLU A 50 23.28 -12.50 5.70
C GLU A 50 21.97 -11.75 5.51
N ARG A 51 20.89 -12.41 5.08
CA ARG A 51 19.59 -11.80 4.81
C ARG A 51 18.89 -11.28 6.07
N THR A 52 19.04 -11.94 7.22
CA THR A 52 18.44 -11.48 8.49
C THR A 52 19.21 -10.36 9.17
N THR A 53 20.41 -10.06 8.72
CA THR A 53 21.29 -9.04 9.35
C THR A 53 21.67 -7.88 8.44
N ARG A 54 21.40 -7.96 7.12
CA ARG A 54 21.72 -6.86 6.19
C ARG A 54 20.80 -5.66 6.36
N VAL A 55 21.24 -4.51 5.85
CA VAL A 55 20.40 -3.34 5.64
C VAL A 55 19.79 -3.44 4.25
N TYR A 56 18.48 -3.36 4.18
CA TYR A 56 17.77 -3.36 2.91
C TYR A 56 17.65 -1.94 2.38
N SER A 57 18.11 -1.72 1.17
CA SER A 57 17.91 -0.45 0.46
C SER A 57 16.54 -0.45 -0.21
N LYS A 58 16.14 0.73 -0.69
CA LYS A 58 14.94 0.85 -1.52
C LYS A 58 15.03 -0.07 -2.73
N PRO A 59 14.04 -0.95 -2.95
CA PRO A 59 13.98 -1.80 -4.15
C PRO A 59 13.77 -0.99 -5.44
N GLU A 60 14.19 -1.55 -6.56
CA GLU A 60 13.88 -1.00 -7.88
C GLU A 60 12.50 -1.44 -8.35
N TRP A 61 11.89 -0.70 -9.27
CA TRP A 61 10.57 -1.02 -9.78
C TRP A 61 10.52 -2.30 -10.61
N HIS A 62 11.57 -2.57 -11.40
CA HIS A 62 11.66 -3.74 -12.29
C HIS A 62 10.46 -3.97 -13.22
N ILE A 63 9.74 -2.89 -13.58
CA ILE A 63 8.63 -2.92 -14.54
C ILE A 63 9.16 -2.50 -15.90
N HIS A 64 9.45 -3.47 -16.76
CA HIS A 64 10.09 -3.22 -18.05
C HIS A 64 9.11 -3.23 -19.23
N ASP A 65 7.97 -3.87 -19.08
CA ASP A 65 6.94 -3.97 -20.11
C ASP A 65 5.54 -4.22 -19.52
N THR A 66 4.51 -4.05 -20.35
CA THR A 66 3.13 -4.40 -20.02
C THR A 66 2.38 -4.87 -21.27
N LEU A 67 1.24 -5.52 -21.10
CA LEU A 67 0.39 -5.97 -22.22
C LEU A 67 -0.73 -4.97 -22.47
N VAL A 68 -0.75 -4.35 -23.65
CA VAL A 68 -1.81 -3.43 -24.05
C VAL A 68 -2.49 -3.95 -25.31
N GLY A 69 -3.75 -4.38 -25.19
CA GLY A 69 -4.48 -4.96 -26.31
C GLY A 69 -3.81 -6.22 -26.88
N GLY A 70 -3.17 -7.01 -26.04
CA GLY A 70 -2.45 -8.22 -26.44
C GLY A 70 -1.03 -8.01 -26.98
N LEU A 71 -0.58 -6.76 -27.09
CA LEU A 71 0.77 -6.42 -27.53
C LEU A 71 1.66 -6.09 -26.33
N ARG A 72 2.87 -6.63 -26.29
CA ARG A 72 3.88 -6.28 -25.29
C ARG A 72 4.45 -4.90 -25.59
N VAL A 73 4.31 -3.99 -24.65
CA VAL A 73 4.72 -2.58 -24.77
C VAL A 73 5.79 -2.28 -23.73
N PRO A 74 6.96 -1.74 -24.13
CA PRO A 74 7.97 -1.30 -23.18
C PRO A 74 7.44 -0.24 -22.20
N VAL A 75 7.90 -0.31 -20.96
CA VAL A 75 7.60 0.64 -19.88
C VAL A 75 8.90 1.21 -19.34
N VAL A 76 8.89 2.50 -19.05
CA VAL A 76 10.01 3.20 -18.41
C VAL A 76 9.47 4.03 -17.25
N ASP A 77 9.99 3.81 -16.06
CA ASP A 77 9.69 4.64 -14.90
C ASP A 77 10.49 5.97 -14.98
N ARG A 78 9.78 7.09 -14.92
CA ARG A 78 10.36 8.43 -14.96
C ARG A 78 9.88 9.28 -13.79
N THR A 79 10.80 9.90 -13.10
CA THR A 79 10.47 10.97 -12.17
C THR A 79 10.04 12.21 -12.93
N VAL A 80 8.78 12.63 -12.78
CA VAL A 80 8.19 13.79 -13.50
C VAL A 80 8.03 15.01 -12.58
N MET A 81 8.08 14.82 -11.25
CA MET A 81 8.12 15.91 -10.26
C MET A 81 9.02 15.47 -9.11
N THR A 82 9.77 16.42 -8.55
CA THR A 82 10.62 16.20 -7.36
C THR A 82 10.32 17.27 -6.31
N LYS A 83 10.08 16.81 -5.10
CA LYS A 83 9.92 17.62 -3.89
C LYS A 83 10.88 17.11 -2.81
N PRO A 84 11.15 17.84 -1.73
CA PRO A 84 12.09 17.42 -0.70
C PRO A 84 11.78 16.03 -0.12
N PHE A 85 10.51 15.71 0.09
CA PHE A 85 10.08 14.45 0.73
C PHE A 85 9.39 13.46 -0.21
N ALA A 86 9.20 13.81 -1.49
CA ALA A 86 8.56 12.92 -2.46
C ALA A 86 9.04 13.15 -3.88
N ARG A 87 8.90 12.11 -4.69
CA ARG A 87 8.92 12.17 -6.15
C ARG A 87 7.56 11.73 -6.67
N LEU A 88 7.18 12.24 -7.82
CA LEU A 88 6.08 11.67 -8.61
C LEU A 88 6.71 10.87 -9.73
N VAL A 89 6.47 9.57 -9.73
CA VAL A 89 6.97 8.64 -10.75
C VAL A 89 5.86 8.31 -11.73
N HIS A 90 6.13 8.45 -13.03
CA HIS A 90 5.29 8.05 -14.15
C HIS A 90 5.83 6.79 -14.79
N PHE A 91 4.99 5.79 -15.02
CA PHE A 91 5.32 4.60 -15.79
C PHE A 91 4.91 4.82 -17.24
N GLU A 92 5.83 5.39 -18.01
CA GLU A 92 5.61 5.76 -19.40
C GLU A 92 5.60 4.51 -20.29
N ARG A 93 4.47 4.27 -20.95
CA ARG A 93 4.31 3.18 -21.92
C ARG A 93 4.65 3.67 -23.32
N ALA A 94 5.47 2.93 -24.06
CA ALA A 94 5.81 3.26 -25.46
C ALA A 94 4.63 3.00 -26.42
N LEU A 95 3.55 3.78 -26.28
CA LEU A 95 2.33 3.67 -27.07
C LEU A 95 2.31 4.64 -28.27
N PRO A 96 1.67 4.27 -29.40
CA PRO A 96 1.40 5.20 -30.50
C PRO A 96 0.57 6.41 -30.03
N LYS A 97 0.89 7.61 -30.51
CA LYS A 97 0.25 8.88 -30.11
C LYS A 97 -1.23 9.00 -30.50
N GLU A 98 -1.70 8.20 -31.43
CA GLU A 98 -3.04 8.29 -32.06
C GLU A 98 -4.11 7.45 -31.34
N ARG A 99 -3.86 7.03 -30.10
CA ARG A 99 -4.84 6.26 -29.31
C ARG A 99 -5.74 7.17 -28.48
N PRO A 100 -6.99 6.73 -28.17
CA PRO A 100 -7.82 7.41 -27.17
C PRO A 100 -7.06 7.54 -25.85
N ALA A 101 -7.23 8.66 -25.16
CA ALA A 101 -6.63 8.89 -23.86
C ALA A 101 -7.13 7.80 -22.86
N ASN A 102 -6.19 7.15 -22.22
CA ASN A 102 -6.50 6.22 -21.14
C ASN A 102 -6.80 7.00 -19.85
N PRO A 103 -7.58 6.45 -18.90
CA PRO A 103 -7.72 7.07 -17.59
C PRO A 103 -6.35 7.29 -16.94
N ARG A 104 -6.22 8.39 -16.20
CA ARG A 104 -4.99 8.75 -15.49
C ARG A 104 -5.16 8.49 -14.01
N PHE A 105 -4.29 7.66 -13.45
CA PHE A 105 -4.29 7.36 -12.02
C PHE A 105 -3.12 8.01 -11.31
N LEU A 106 -3.41 8.65 -10.17
CA LEU A 106 -2.44 9.00 -9.15
C LEU A 106 -2.59 7.99 -8.00
N ILE A 107 -1.64 7.08 -7.86
CA ILE A 107 -1.55 6.19 -6.71
C ILE A 107 -0.79 6.92 -5.61
N VAL A 108 -1.43 7.13 -4.46
CA VAL A 108 -0.78 7.66 -3.27
C VAL A 108 -0.33 6.48 -2.42
N ALA A 109 0.96 6.23 -2.45
CA ALA A 109 1.57 5.12 -1.72
C ALA A 109 1.57 5.36 -0.21
N PRO A 110 1.47 4.32 0.63
CA PRO A 110 1.57 4.46 2.08
C PRO A 110 2.89 5.11 2.51
N MET A 111 2.81 6.08 3.41
CA MET A 111 3.95 6.58 4.16
C MET A 111 3.90 5.97 5.57
N SER A 112 4.03 4.65 5.60
CA SER A 112 3.92 3.81 6.79
C SER A 112 5.15 2.96 7.04
N GLY A 113 6.30 3.37 6.53
CA GLY A 113 7.62 2.77 6.71
C GLY A 113 8.14 2.00 5.51
N HIS A 114 7.29 1.36 4.71
CA HIS A 114 7.72 0.70 3.47
C HIS A 114 7.86 1.70 2.32
N TYR A 115 8.69 1.36 1.34
CA TYR A 115 8.80 2.13 0.10
C TYR A 115 7.59 1.91 -0.82
N ALA A 116 7.38 2.84 -1.74
CA ALA A 116 6.28 2.78 -2.72
C ALA A 116 6.33 1.54 -3.62
N THR A 117 7.50 0.91 -3.76
CA THR A 117 7.71 -0.35 -4.51
C THR A 117 6.88 -1.52 -3.97
N LEU A 118 6.40 -1.45 -2.72
CA LEU A 118 5.42 -2.39 -2.18
C LEU A 118 4.14 -2.47 -3.04
N LEU A 119 3.80 -1.38 -3.76
CA LEU A 119 2.66 -1.32 -4.68
C LEU A 119 3.03 -1.67 -6.14
N ARG A 120 4.17 -2.34 -6.38
CA ARG A 120 4.56 -2.76 -7.74
C ARG A 120 3.46 -3.55 -8.43
N GLY A 121 2.88 -4.54 -7.76
CA GLY A 121 1.78 -5.35 -8.32
C GLY A 121 0.51 -4.54 -8.59
N THR A 122 0.25 -3.48 -7.82
CA THR A 122 -0.84 -2.53 -8.09
C THR A 122 -0.60 -1.76 -9.38
N VAL A 123 0.63 -1.23 -9.54
CA VAL A 123 1.04 -0.53 -10.77
C VAL A 123 0.92 -1.43 -11.98
N GLU A 124 1.51 -2.65 -11.91
CA GLU A 124 1.47 -3.63 -13.00
C GLU A 124 0.05 -4.00 -13.43
N ALA A 125 -0.87 -4.14 -12.48
CA ALA A 125 -2.26 -4.49 -12.78
C ALA A 125 -3.04 -3.36 -13.49
N LEU A 126 -2.69 -2.10 -13.26
CA LEU A 126 -3.35 -0.95 -13.86
C LEU A 126 -2.72 -0.51 -15.19
N LEU A 127 -1.42 -0.76 -15.38
CA LEU A 127 -0.66 -0.33 -16.56
C LEU A 127 -1.24 -0.76 -17.92
N PRO A 128 -1.85 -1.96 -18.09
CA PRO A 128 -2.46 -2.33 -19.36
C PRO A 128 -3.55 -1.36 -19.83
N TYR A 129 -4.20 -0.67 -18.90
CA TYR A 129 -5.45 0.08 -19.11
C TYR A 129 -5.34 1.58 -18.84
N ALA A 130 -4.28 2.03 -18.15
CA ALA A 130 -4.21 3.38 -17.60
C ALA A 130 -2.82 4.03 -17.72
N GLU A 131 -2.79 5.37 -17.69
CA GLU A 131 -1.58 6.14 -17.38
C GLU A 131 -1.39 6.14 -15.87
N VAL A 132 -0.30 5.57 -15.38
CA VAL A 132 -0.09 5.34 -13.93
C VAL A 132 1.02 6.24 -13.41
N TYR A 133 0.68 7.02 -12.39
CA TYR A 133 1.59 7.84 -11.60
C TYR A 133 1.53 7.36 -10.15
N ILE A 134 2.66 7.41 -9.45
CA ILE A 134 2.73 7.02 -8.03
C ILE A 134 3.58 8.01 -7.24
N THR A 135 3.16 8.29 -6.00
CA THR A 135 4.00 9.01 -5.04
C THR A 135 5.13 8.09 -4.57
N ASP A 136 6.36 8.56 -4.68
CA ASP A 136 7.55 7.85 -4.22
C ASP A 136 8.18 8.65 -3.08
N TRP A 137 7.85 8.27 -1.84
CA TRP A 137 8.30 8.96 -0.65
C TRP A 137 9.80 8.78 -0.43
N ILE A 138 10.45 9.85 0.04
CA ILE A 138 11.89 9.88 0.33
C ILE A 138 12.08 9.62 1.82
N ASP A 139 12.98 8.71 2.13
CA ASP A 139 13.41 8.40 3.50
C ASP A 139 13.84 9.69 4.22
N ALA A 140 13.19 10.02 5.33
CA ALA A 140 13.41 11.26 6.06
C ALA A 140 14.86 11.41 6.57
N ARG A 141 15.58 10.31 6.79
CA ARG A 141 17.01 10.36 7.16
C ARG A 141 17.91 10.89 6.04
N LEU A 142 17.41 10.89 4.78
CA LEU A 142 18.14 11.39 3.61
C LEU A 142 17.82 12.84 3.29
N VAL A 143 16.84 13.44 3.96
CA VAL A 143 16.39 14.82 3.69
C VAL A 143 17.05 15.78 4.68
N PRO A 144 17.92 16.70 4.21
CA PRO A 144 18.58 17.68 5.08
C PRO A 144 17.59 18.54 5.88
N LEU A 145 17.99 19.00 7.08
CA LEU A 145 17.14 19.88 7.90
C LEU A 145 16.80 21.22 7.21
N THR A 146 17.64 21.67 6.28
CA THR A 146 17.43 22.88 5.50
C THR A 146 16.19 22.83 4.60
N GLU A 147 15.71 21.64 4.26
CA GLU A 147 14.49 21.43 3.50
C GLU A 147 13.21 21.62 4.35
N GLY A 148 13.37 21.93 5.63
CA GLY A 148 12.27 22.16 6.55
C GLY A 148 11.69 20.90 7.16
N ARG A 149 10.48 21.02 7.69
CA ARG A 149 9.70 19.94 8.28
C ARG A 149 8.72 19.35 7.25
N PHE A 150 8.13 18.22 7.58
CA PHE A 150 7.06 17.60 6.80
C PHE A 150 6.04 16.98 7.76
N ASP A 151 4.79 17.42 7.67
CA ASP A 151 3.69 16.98 8.51
C ASP A 151 2.49 16.48 7.65
N LEU A 152 1.34 16.21 8.27
CA LEU A 152 0.14 15.75 7.56
C LEU A 152 -0.42 16.82 6.63
N ASP A 153 -0.32 18.10 6.98
CA ASP A 153 -0.74 19.21 6.13
C ASP A 153 0.15 19.28 4.87
N ASP A 154 1.47 19.12 5.02
CA ASP A 154 2.42 19.06 3.89
C ASP A 154 2.13 17.86 2.98
N TYR A 155 1.74 16.74 3.58
CA TYR A 155 1.33 15.55 2.81
C TYR A 155 0.12 15.83 1.92
N VAL A 156 -0.91 16.47 2.48
CA VAL A 156 -2.11 16.88 1.74
C VAL A 156 -1.76 17.88 0.64
N ASP A 157 -0.92 18.90 0.93
CA ASP A 157 -0.44 19.85 -0.07
C ASP A 157 0.28 19.16 -1.23
N TYR A 158 1.12 18.17 -0.95
CA TYR A 158 1.82 17.40 -1.99
C TYR A 158 0.83 16.65 -2.90
N ILE A 159 -0.24 16.06 -2.34
CA ILE A 159 -1.29 15.42 -3.14
C ILE A 159 -1.98 16.46 -4.04
N ILE A 160 -2.37 17.61 -3.50
CA ILE A 160 -3.04 18.69 -4.24
C ILE A 160 -2.14 19.19 -5.38
N GLU A 161 -0.86 19.45 -5.11
CA GLU A 161 0.08 19.89 -6.12
C GLU A 161 0.30 18.84 -7.23
N MET A 162 0.34 17.55 -6.87
CA MET A 162 0.42 16.47 -7.86
C MET A 162 -0.85 16.36 -8.70
N LEU A 163 -2.04 16.59 -8.10
CA LEU A 163 -3.30 16.64 -8.84
C LEU A 163 -3.33 17.86 -9.79
N HIS A 164 -2.85 19.03 -9.36
CA HIS A 164 -2.69 20.19 -10.24
C HIS A 164 -1.73 19.92 -11.40
N PHE A 165 -0.61 19.26 -11.14
CA PHE A 165 0.37 18.89 -12.18
C PHE A 165 -0.23 17.93 -13.22
N LEU A 166 -1.02 16.97 -12.75
CA LEU A 166 -1.68 15.99 -13.62
C LEU A 166 -2.90 16.57 -14.34
N GLY A 167 -3.57 17.55 -13.72
CA GLY A 167 -4.74 18.24 -14.27
C GLY A 167 -6.06 17.49 -14.07
N PRO A 168 -7.15 18.05 -14.57
CA PRO A 168 -8.49 17.48 -14.42
C PRO A 168 -8.59 16.09 -15.06
N ASP A 169 -9.61 15.33 -14.67
CA ASP A 169 -9.82 13.93 -15.07
C ASP A 169 -8.76 12.96 -14.54
N THR A 170 -8.15 13.32 -13.41
CA THR A 170 -7.26 12.41 -12.68
C THR A 170 -8.06 11.62 -11.66
N HIS A 171 -7.83 10.32 -11.61
CA HIS A 171 -8.39 9.39 -10.62
C HIS A 171 -7.36 9.14 -9.54
N VAL A 172 -7.67 9.38 -8.27
CA VAL A 172 -6.73 9.20 -7.17
C VAL A 172 -7.02 7.90 -6.44
N ILE A 173 -5.97 7.16 -6.09
CA ILE A 173 -6.04 5.92 -5.30
C ILE A 173 -5.25 6.13 -4.02
N GLY A 174 -5.91 6.05 -2.86
CA GLY A 174 -5.27 6.05 -1.54
C GLY A 174 -5.23 4.64 -0.97
N VAL A 175 -4.03 4.08 -0.83
CA VAL A 175 -3.85 2.70 -0.34
C VAL A 175 -3.42 2.71 1.12
N CYS A 176 -4.21 2.15 2.03
CA CYS A 176 -3.95 2.09 3.47
C CYS A 176 -3.98 3.50 4.10
N GLN A 177 -2.93 3.91 4.82
CA GLN A 177 -2.80 5.20 5.50
C GLN A 177 -3.16 6.41 4.60
N PRO A 178 -2.76 6.51 3.32
CA PRO A 178 -3.13 7.59 2.41
C PRO A 178 -4.63 7.80 2.18
N ALA A 179 -5.49 6.86 2.52
CA ALA A 179 -6.94 7.07 2.39
C ALA A 179 -7.41 8.34 3.12
N VAL A 180 -6.82 8.64 4.29
CA VAL A 180 -7.13 9.86 5.08
C VAL A 180 -6.67 11.12 4.35
N PRO A 181 -5.37 11.34 4.05
CA PRO A 181 -4.92 12.56 3.37
C PRO A 181 -5.46 12.71 1.94
N VAL A 182 -5.77 11.62 1.22
CA VAL A 182 -6.46 11.70 -0.09
C VAL A 182 -7.87 12.27 0.09
N MET A 183 -8.61 11.80 1.08
CA MET A 183 -9.95 12.32 1.40
C MET A 183 -9.88 13.77 1.87
N MET A 184 -8.85 14.14 2.67
CA MET A 184 -8.59 15.53 3.08
C MET A 184 -8.29 16.43 1.87
N ALA A 185 -7.44 15.98 0.94
CA ALA A 185 -7.11 16.71 -0.29
C ALA A 185 -8.36 16.93 -1.15
N ALA A 186 -9.16 15.88 -1.37
CA ALA A 186 -10.41 16.00 -2.13
C ALA A 186 -11.41 16.97 -1.46
N ALA A 187 -11.52 16.95 -0.12
CA ALA A 187 -12.39 17.87 0.62
C ALA A 187 -11.88 19.31 0.56
N ARG A 188 -10.56 19.52 0.63
CA ARG A 188 -9.95 20.84 0.50
C ARG A 188 -10.18 21.42 -0.89
N MET A 189 -9.91 20.63 -1.94
CA MET A 189 -10.12 21.07 -3.32
C MET A 189 -11.61 21.30 -3.61
N ALA A 190 -12.51 20.50 -3.04
CA ALA A 190 -13.96 20.74 -3.15
C ALA A 190 -14.41 22.01 -2.42
N HIS A 191 -13.79 22.34 -1.26
CA HIS A 191 -14.06 23.61 -0.55
C HIS A 191 -13.63 24.82 -1.37
N ASP A 192 -12.48 24.72 -2.04
CA ASP A 192 -11.89 25.79 -2.85
C ASP A 192 -12.47 25.83 -4.28
N GLU A 193 -13.46 24.96 -4.62
CA GLU A 193 -14.04 24.80 -5.95
C GLU A 193 -12.96 24.59 -7.04
N ASP A 194 -11.92 23.83 -6.70
CA ASP A 194 -10.75 23.64 -7.52
C ASP A 194 -11.07 22.77 -8.76
N PRO A 195 -10.83 23.29 -9.99
CA PRO A 195 -11.14 22.56 -11.22
C PRO A 195 -10.25 21.31 -11.43
N ALA A 196 -9.13 21.20 -10.72
CA ALA A 196 -8.26 20.03 -10.76
C ALA A 196 -8.64 18.97 -9.69
N ALA A 197 -9.78 19.16 -8.98
CA ALA A 197 -10.28 18.14 -8.07
C ALA A 197 -10.42 16.79 -8.78
N PRO A 198 -10.08 15.66 -8.12
CA PRO A 198 -10.04 14.36 -8.79
C PRO A 198 -11.43 13.94 -9.29
N ALA A 199 -11.47 13.31 -10.46
CA ALA A 199 -12.71 12.78 -11.05
C ALA A 199 -13.29 11.65 -10.18
N SER A 200 -12.43 10.81 -9.62
CA SER A 200 -12.80 9.81 -8.62
C SER A 200 -11.71 9.64 -7.57
N MET A 201 -12.07 9.17 -6.39
CA MET A 201 -11.15 8.67 -5.38
C MET A 201 -11.49 7.22 -5.04
N THR A 202 -10.46 6.36 -5.02
CA THR A 202 -10.54 4.98 -4.54
C THR A 202 -9.77 4.88 -3.25
N LEU A 203 -10.43 4.52 -2.16
CA LEU A 203 -9.85 4.36 -0.82
C LEU A 203 -9.80 2.88 -0.49
N MET A 204 -8.62 2.35 -0.21
CA MET A 204 -8.38 0.91 -0.09
C MET A 204 -7.75 0.58 1.27
N GLY A 205 -8.45 -0.18 2.11
CA GLY A 205 -7.93 -0.65 3.40
C GLY A 205 -7.44 0.48 4.31
N GLY A 206 -8.13 1.63 4.34
CA GLY A 206 -7.69 2.83 5.01
C GLY A 206 -8.42 3.13 6.32
N PRO A 207 -7.75 3.75 7.31
CA PRO A 207 -8.27 4.01 8.64
C PRO A 207 -9.14 5.29 8.68
N ILE A 208 -10.25 5.33 7.93
CA ILE A 208 -11.15 6.49 7.90
C ILE A 208 -11.89 6.67 9.24
N ASP A 209 -12.43 5.59 9.80
CA ASP A 209 -12.99 5.61 11.15
C ASP A 209 -12.48 4.41 11.95
N THR A 210 -11.40 4.62 12.68
CA THR A 210 -10.71 3.58 13.46
C THR A 210 -11.49 3.10 14.71
N ARG A 211 -12.62 3.74 15.04
CA ARG A 211 -13.55 3.29 16.09
C ARG A 211 -14.40 2.11 15.63
N VAL A 212 -14.53 1.90 14.31
CA VAL A 212 -15.25 0.77 13.73
C VAL A 212 -14.32 -0.43 13.68
N ASN A 213 -14.71 -1.54 14.30
CA ASN A 213 -13.93 -2.78 14.33
C ASN A 213 -12.44 -2.53 14.68
N PRO A 214 -12.12 -1.96 15.85
CA PRO A 214 -10.76 -1.54 16.19
C PRO A 214 -9.80 -2.73 16.20
N THR A 215 -8.69 -2.60 15.49
CA THR A 215 -7.63 -3.60 15.41
C THR A 215 -6.63 -3.49 16.58
N GLY A 216 -5.62 -4.34 16.59
CA GLY A 216 -4.52 -4.24 17.58
C GLY A 216 -3.77 -2.91 17.51
N VAL A 217 -3.62 -2.34 16.31
CA VAL A 217 -2.96 -1.04 16.10
C VAL A 217 -3.79 0.08 16.73
N ASN A 218 -5.11 0.10 16.48
CA ASN A 218 -6.01 1.12 17.03
C ASN A 218 -6.01 1.09 18.56
N ARG A 219 -6.19 -0.10 19.16
CA ARG A 219 -6.16 -0.28 20.62
C ARG A 219 -4.83 0.13 21.25
N LEU A 220 -3.70 -0.11 20.56
CA LEU A 220 -2.39 0.34 21.04
C LEU A 220 -2.31 1.86 21.08
N ALA A 221 -2.75 2.54 20.04
CA ALA A 221 -2.73 4.01 19.96
C ALA A 221 -3.58 4.63 21.09
N GLU A 222 -4.83 4.20 21.24
CA GLU A 222 -5.73 4.68 22.28
C GLU A 222 -5.20 4.44 23.70
N SER A 223 -4.63 3.23 23.95
CA SER A 223 -4.16 2.84 25.28
C SER A 223 -2.89 3.55 25.72
N LYS A 224 -2.06 4.00 24.78
CA LYS A 224 -0.75 4.62 25.08
C LYS A 224 -0.79 6.14 25.10
N GLY A 225 -1.61 6.76 24.27
CA GLY A 225 -1.65 8.20 24.09
C GLY A 225 -0.41 8.76 23.40
N ILE A 226 -0.51 10.01 22.90
CA ILE A 226 0.50 10.63 22.03
C ILE A 226 1.86 10.85 22.70
N ASP A 227 1.90 11.15 24.00
CA ASP A 227 3.16 11.39 24.71
C ASP A 227 4.02 10.13 24.77
N TRP A 228 3.37 8.97 24.90
CA TRP A 228 4.11 7.71 24.87
C TRP A 228 4.81 7.49 23.51
N PHE A 229 4.14 7.78 22.40
CA PHE A 229 4.74 7.66 21.06
C PHE A 229 5.88 8.66 20.88
N ARG A 230 5.70 9.89 21.31
CA ARG A 230 6.76 10.92 21.28
C ARG A 230 8.01 10.47 22.04
N ASP A 231 7.84 9.93 23.25
CA ASP A 231 8.96 9.59 24.14
C ASP A 231 9.64 8.26 23.78
N ASN A 232 8.94 7.33 23.10
CA ASN A 232 9.44 5.97 22.88
C ASN A 232 9.67 5.63 21.41
N ALA A 233 9.02 6.31 20.47
CA ALA A 233 9.13 6.01 19.04
C ALA A 233 9.97 7.04 18.27
N VAL A 234 10.02 8.32 18.72
CA VAL A 234 10.77 9.36 18.04
C VAL A 234 12.26 9.33 18.42
N MET A 235 13.11 9.43 17.41
CA MET A 235 14.58 9.47 17.56
C MET A 235 15.19 10.48 16.62
N LYS A 236 16.42 10.92 16.94
CA LYS A 236 17.19 11.76 16.04
C LYS A 236 18.01 10.92 15.09
N VAL A 237 18.01 11.33 13.81
CA VAL A 237 18.86 10.75 12.78
C VAL A 237 20.33 10.95 13.17
N PRO A 238 21.15 9.88 13.23
CA PRO A 238 22.57 9.98 13.57
C PRO A 238 23.43 10.49 12.40
N PHE A 239 24.65 10.91 12.70
CA PHE A 239 25.69 11.13 11.70
C PHE A 239 26.11 9.77 11.08
N PRO A 240 26.39 9.65 9.75
CA PRO A 240 26.61 10.72 8.76
C PRO A 240 25.43 10.97 7.80
N HIS A 241 24.21 10.59 8.15
CA HIS A 241 23.08 10.75 7.23
C HIS A 241 22.79 12.22 6.90
N PRO A 242 22.32 12.56 5.68
CA PRO A 242 21.99 13.94 5.29
C PRO A 242 20.98 14.62 6.21
N GLY A 243 20.01 13.85 6.74
CA GLY A 243 19.01 14.32 7.71
C GLY A 243 19.50 14.36 9.16
N PHE A 244 20.79 14.37 9.40
CA PHE A 244 21.37 14.43 10.74
C PHE A 244 20.64 15.40 11.66
N MET A 245 20.30 14.95 12.89
CA MET A 245 19.52 15.65 13.92
C MET A 245 18.03 15.85 13.62
N ARG A 246 17.49 15.39 12.47
CA ARG A 246 16.05 15.36 12.23
C ARG A 246 15.38 14.41 13.22
N ASP A 247 14.26 14.83 13.78
CA ASP A 247 13.40 13.95 14.56
C ASP A 247 12.60 13.06 13.61
N VAL A 248 12.70 11.74 13.81
CA VAL A 248 12.06 10.75 12.93
C VAL A 248 11.43 9.62 13.74
N TYR A 249 10.46 8.95 13.16
CA TYR A 249 10.05 7.60 13.53
C TYR A 249 10.86 6.62 12.68
N PRO A 250 11.83 5.89 13.25
CA PRO A 250 12.73 5.05 12.48
C PRO A 250 12.02 3.84 11.87
N GLY A 251 12.33 3.57 10.58
CA GLY A 251 11.74 2.44 9.85
C GLY A 251 12.00 1.09 10.52
N PHE A 252 13.17 0.88 11.14
CA PHE A 252 13.46 -0.37 11.84
C PHE A 252 12.57 -0.61 13.07
N LEU A 253 12.10 0.44 13.75
CA LEU A 253 11.12 0.29 14.85
C LEU A 253 9.76 -0.11 14.31
N GLN A 254 9.36 0.47 13.20
CA GLN A 254 8.12 0.15 12.55
C GLN A 254 8.11 -1.30 12.06
N LEU A 255 9.16 -1.74 11.37
CA LEU A 255 9.34 -3.12 10.93
C LEU A 255 9.27 -4.09 12.12
N THR A 256 9.93 -3.74 13.24
CA THR A 256 9.86 -4.54 14.49
C THR A 256 8.42 -4.63 15.01
N GLY A 257 7.65 -3.55 14.91
CA GLY A 257 6.24 -3.52 15.27
C GLY A 257 5.41 -4.48 14.40
N PHE A 258 5.52 -4.40 13.08
CA PHE A 258 4.83 -5.28 12.15
C PHE A 258 5.21 -6.76 12.33
N MET A 259 6.51 -7.05 12.41
CA MET A 259 6.96 -8.42 12.65
C MET A 259 6.43 -9.00 13.98
N SER A 260 6.33 -8.18 15.04
CA SER A 260 5.86 -8.64 16.34
C SER A 260 4.37 -9.01 16.37
N MET A 261 3.56 -8.45 15.48
CA MET A 261 2.13 -8.78 15.36
C MET A 261 1.91 -10.20 14.82
N ASN A 262 2.82 -10.68 13.97
CA ASN A 262 2.74 -11.99 13.32
C ASN A 262 4.06 -12.78 13.42
N LEU A 263 4.71 -12.73 14.59
CA LEU A 263 6.07 -13.29 14.78
C LEU A 263 6.17 -14.77 14.39
N ASP A 264 5.18 -15.57 14.75
CA ASP A 264 5.18 -17.01 14.46
C ASP A 264 5.18 -17.28 12.97
N ARG A 265 4.42 -16.52 12.19
CA ARG A 265 4.41 -16.61 10.71
C ARG A 265 5.77 -16.30 10.10
N HIS A 266 6.42 -15.23 10.57
CA HIS A 266 7.76 -14.87 10.08
C HIS A 266 8.82 -15.92 10.44
N LEU A 267 8.75 -16.51 11.65
CA LEU A 267 9.66 -17.58 12.06
C LEU A 267 9.47 -18.85 11.21
N ILE A 268 8.22 -19.22 10.91
CA ILE A 268 7.89 -20.35 10.04
C ILE A 268 8.41 -20.08 8.63
N ALA A 269 8.15 -18.91 8.06
CA ALA A 269 8.60 -18.54 6.71
C ALA A 269 10.14 -18.60 6.57
N HIS A 270 10.90 -18.10 7.55
CA HIS A 270 12.35 -18.21 7.53
C HIS A 270 12.87 -19.64 7.70
N LYS A 271 12.20 -20.47 8.50
CA LYS A 271 12.51 -21.90 8.61
C LYS A 271 12.25 -22.62 7.29
N ASP A 272 11.12 -22.34 6.64
CA ASP A 272 10.78 -22.95 5.36
C ASP A 272 11.75 -22.50 4.26
N PHE A 273 12.11 -21.23 4.21
CA PHE A 273 13.14 -20.71 3.32
C PHE A 273 14.48 -21.48 3.47
N PHE A 274 14.91 -21.69 4.71
CA PHE A 274 16.12 -22.51 4.97
C PHE A 274 16.00 -23.91 4.34
N TRP A 275 14.85 -24.58 4.53
CA TRP A 275 14.65 -25.92 3.98
C TRP A 275 14.49 -25.93 2.45
N HIS A 276 13.90 -24.91 1.84
CA HIS A 276 13.85 -24.75 0.39
C HIS A 276 15.27 -24.66 -0.19
N LEU A 277 16.14 -23.90 0.45
CA LEU A 277 17.55 -23.79 0.05
C LEU A 277 18.28 -25.13 0.17
N VAL A 278 18.12 -25.87 1.28
CA VAL A 278 18.75 -27.16 1.50
C VAL A 278 18.25 -28.21 0.49
N LYS A 279 16.97 -28.18 0.16
CA LYS A 279 16.33 -29.10 -0.82
C LYS A 279 16.58 -28.69 -2.27
N ASN A 280 17.22 -27.53 -2.50
CA ASN A 280 17.44 -26.93 -3.83
C ASN A 280 16.13 -26.62 -4.57
N ASP A 281 15.09 -26.21 -3.83
CA ASP A 281 13.86 -25.66 -4.35
C ASP A 281 14.05 -24.17 -4.62
N GLY A 282 14.54 -23.84 -5.81
CA GLY A 282 14.90 -22.49 -6.21
C GLY A 282 13.70 -21.56 -6.33
N ASP A 283 12.57 -22.06 -6.81
CA ASP A 283 11.37 -21.27 -7.08
C ASP A 283 10.74 -20.74 -5.77
N SER A 284 10.57 -21.64 -4.78
CA SER A 284 10.04 -21.25 -3.47
C SER A 284 11.02 -20.35 -2.71
N ALA A 285 12.33 -20.61 -2.82
CA ALA A 285 13.33 -19.76 -2.22
C ALA A 285 13.33 -18.34 -2.85
N GLU A 286 13.15 -18.22 -4.16
CA GLU A 286 13.11 -16.93 -4.84
C GLU A 286 11.87 -16.10 -4.47
N LYS A 287 10.70 -16.71 -4.37
CA LYS A 287 9.48 -16.06 -3.86
C LYS A 287 9.70 -15.47 -2.47
N HIS A 288 10.32 -16.24 -1.57
CA HIS A 288 10.67 -15.75 -0.24
C HIS A 288 11.63 -14.56 -0.28
N ARG A 289 12.66 -14.61 -1.17
CA ARG A 289 13.61 -13.49 -1.32
C ARG A 289 12.90 -12.22 -1.77
N ILE A 290 12.09 -12.30 -2.82
CA ILE A 290 11.37 -11.15 -3.37
C ILE A 290 10.46 -10.53 -2.32
N PHE A 291 9.69 -11.35 -1.58
CA PHE A 291 8.81 -10.86 -0.52
C PHE A 291 9.60 -10.14 0.59
N TYR A 292 10.64 -10.76 1.13
CA TYR A 292 11.38 -10.18 2.25
C TYR A 292 12.33 -9.06 1.84
N ASP A 293 12.72 -8.95 0.58
CA ASP A 293 13.45 -7.78 0.05
C ASP A 293 12.58 -6.52 0.05
N GLU A 294 11.28 -6.64 -0.24
CA GLU A 294 10.32 -5.55 -0.10
C GLU A 294 9.93 -5.30 1.37
N TYR A 295 9.60 -6.36 2.10
CA TYR A 295 9.08 -6.26 3.46
C TYR A 295 10.11 -5.69 4.46
N ASN A 296 11.39 -6.00 4.29
CA ASN A 296 12.47 -5.49 5.13
C ASN A 296 13.02 -4.14 4.67
N ALA A 297 12.67 -3.69 3.47
CA ALA A 297 13.08 -2.38 2.96
C ALA A 297 12.18 -1.29 3.55
N VAL A 298 12.68 -0.62 4.56
CA VAL A 298 11.95 0.40 5.33
C VAL A 298 12.69 1.73 5.33
N MET A 299 11.90 2.81 5.47
CA MET A 299 12.36 4.19 5.54
C MET A 299 11.90 4.86 6.82
N ASP A 300 12.63 5.88 7.25
CA ASP A 300 12.25 6.72 8.36
C ASP A 300 11.17 7.72 7.94
N LEU A 301 10.23 7.98 8.84
CA LEU A 301 9.20 9.02 8.69
C LEU A 301 9.60 10.25 9.53
N THR A 302 9.23 11.45 9.10
CA THR A 302 9.36 12.63 9.97
C THR A 302 8.50 12.45 11.21
N ALA A 303 9.01 12.90 12.36
CA ALA A 303 8.28 12.78 13.63
C ALA A 303 6.98 13.58 13.61
N GLU A 304 6.98 14.73 12.93
CA GLU A 304 5.80 15.60 12.82
C GLU A 304 4.65 14.87 12.10
N PHE A 305 4.93 14.29 10.95
CA PHE A 305 3.93 13.53 10.19
C PHE A 305 3.43 12.32 10.98
N TYR A 306 4.36 11.55 11.57
CA TYR A 306 4.00 10.35 12.33
C TYR A 306 3.13 10.67 13.53
N LEU A 307 3.55 11.63 14.37
CA LEU A 307 2.82 11.99 15.59
C LEU A 307 1.47 12.60 15.27
N GLN A 308 1.38 13.50 14.29
CA GLN A 308 0.11 14.10 13.88
C GLN A 308 -0.84 13.04 13.33
N THR A 309 -0.35 12.08 12.51
CA THR A 309 -1.18 10.98 12.02
C THR A 309 -1.70 10.11 13.16
N VAL A 310 -0.85 9.75 14.14
CA VAL A 310 -1.28 8.96 15.31
C VAL A 310 -2.33 9.72 16.12
N GLU A 311 -2.10 10.99 16.37
CA GLU A 311 -2.99 11.84 17.17
C GLU A 311 -4.35 12.04 16.48
N GLU A 312 -4.34 12.51 15.24
CA GLU A 312 -5.57 12.90 14.53
C GLU A 312 -6.40 11.71 14.07
N VAL A 313 -5.76 10.62 13.63
CA VAL A 313 -6.45 9.47 13.03
C VAL A 313 -6.80 8.40 14.08
N PHE A 314 -5.84 8.07 14.96
CA PHE A 314 -5.97 6.90 15.84
C PHE A 314 -6.35 7.24 17.29
N ILE A 315 -6.16 8.48 17.75
CA ILE A 315 -6.49 8.91 19.12
C ILE A 315 -7.72 9.82 19.14
N ASN A 316 -7.67 10.92 18.36
CA ASN A 316 -8.73 11.93 18.34
C ASN A 316 -9.89 11.54 17.41
N HIS A 317 -9.65 10.70 16.41
CA HIS A 317 -10.60 10.33 15.34
C HIS A 317 -11.19 11.58 14.66
N SER A 318 -10.33 12.56 14.37
CA SER A 318 -10.75 13.92 13.98
C SER A 318 -11.50 13.92 12.65
N LEU A 319 -11.15 13.03 11.71
CA LEU A 319 -11.82 12.96 10.41
C LEU A 319 -13.30 12.56 10.54
N PRO A 320 -13.67 11.40 11.14
CA PRO A 320 -15.07 11.01 11.27
C PRO A 320 -15.86 11.87 12.27
N ARG A 321 -15.20 12.64 13.14
CA ARG A 321 -15.83 13.62 14.02
C ARG A 321 -16.05 14.96 13.33
N GLY A 322 -15.53 15.14 12.12
CA GLY A 322 -15.57 16.38 11.37
C GLY A 322 -14.75 17.49 12.04
N GLU A 323 -13.70 17.14 12.76
CA GLU A 323 -12.80 18.06 13.48
C GLU A 323 -11.46 18.21 12.76
N ILE A 324 -11.18 17.37 11.77
CA ILE A 324 -9.91 17.40 11.01
C ILE A 324 -9.71 18.75 10.31
N THR A 325 -8.50 19.28 10.38
CA THR A 325 -8.13 20.53 9.73
C THR A 325 -7.01 20.34 8.72
N HIS A 326 -6.92 21.24 7.74
CA HIS A 326 -5.80 21.40 6.85
C HIS A 326 -5.39 22.86 6.78
N ARG A 327 -4.17 23.18 7.15
CA ARG A 327 -3.67 24.57 7.27
C ARG A 327 -4.60 25.46 8.10
N GLY A 328 -5.16 24.90 9.18
CA GLY A 328 -6.09 25.61 10.08
C GLY A 328 -7.52 25.74 9.56
N LEU A 329 -7.81 25.31 8.35
CA LEU A 329 -9.17 25.24 7.82
C LEU A 329 -9.80 23.88 8.20
N ARG A 330 -10.93 23.91 8.91
CA ARG A 330 -11.71 22.70 9.18
C ARG A 330 -12.31 22.15 7.90
N LEU A 331 -12.04 20.88 7.62
CA LEU A 331 -12.51 20.20 6.43
C LEU A 331 -13.90 19.59 6.64
N ASP A 332 -14.78 19.80 5.67
CA ASP A 332 -16.13 19.23 5.63
C ASP A 332 -16.22 18.24 4.44
N MET A 333 -16.27 16.96 4.74
CA MET A 333 -16.34 15.89 3.73
C MET A 333 -17.61 15.93 2.91
N SER A 334 -18.69 16.53 3.44
CA SER A 334 -19.92 16.74 2.69
C SER A 334 -19.80 17.77 1.55
N LYS A 335 -18.73 18.55 1.50
CA LYS A 335 -18.40 19.43 0.38
C LYS A 335 -17.99 18.66 -0.89
N ILE A 336 -17.53 17.43 -0.76
CA ILE A 336 -17.20 16.57 -1.89
C ILE A 336 -18.49 16.16 -2.58
N ARG A 337 -18.70 16.64 -3.82
CA ARG A 337 -19.94 16.42 -4.61
C ARG A 337 -19.68 15.84 -5.99
N HIS A 338 -18.54 16.17 -6.57
CA HIS A 338 -18.19 15.86 -7.96
C HIS A 338 -17.12 14.80 -8.12
N THR A 339 -16.46 14.41 -7.06
CA THR A 339 -15.50 13.31 -7.02
C THR A 339 -16.25 12.01 -6.69
N ALA A 340 -16.26 11.04 -7.59
CA ALA A 340 -16.86 9.74 -7.33
C ALA A 340 -16.05 8.96 -6.29
N LEU A 341 -16.70 8.13 -5.47
CA LEU A 341 -16.09 7.42 -4.35
C LEU A 341 -16.21 5.90 -4.48
N LEU A 342 -15.09 5.22 -4.58
CA LEU A 342 -14.97 3.77 -4.40
C LEU A 342 -14.25 3.48 -3.09
N THR A 343 -14.82 2.63 -2.24
CA THR A 343 -14.15 2.11 -1.04
C THR A 343 -13.96 0.61 -1.16
N VAL A 344 -12.76 0.12 -0.85
CA VAL A 344 -12.38 -1.30 -0.94
C VAL A 344 -11.83 -1.76 0.39
N GLU A 345 -12.32 -2.89 0.90
CA GLU A 345 -11.88 -3.50 2.15
C GLU A 345 -11.61 -4.99 1.96
N GLY A 346 -10.75 -5.58 2.79
CA GLY A 346 -10.51 -7.02 2.88
C GLY A 346 -11.28 -7.64 4.04
N GLU A 347 -11.92 -8.79 3.80
CA GLU A 347 -12.70 -9.49 4.84
C GLU A 347 -11.86 -9.87 6.06
N ASN A 348 -10.58 -10.24 5.85
CA ASN A 348 -9.66 -10.68 6.89
C ASN A 348 -8.58 -9.64 7.19
N ASP A 349 -8.86 -8.35 6.95
CA ASP A 349 -7.90 -7.26 7.20
C ASP A 349 -7.71 -7.06 8.72
N ASP A 350 -6.51 -7.34 9.21
CA ASP A 350 -6.10 -7.24 10.61
C ASP A 350 -5.42 -5.90 10.96
N ILE A 351 -5.20 -5.03 9.97
CA ILE A 351 -4.62 -3.69 10.11
C ILE A 351 -5.71 -2.63 10.05
N SER A 352 -6.58 -2.66 9.03
CA SER A 352 -7.74 -1.79 8.90
C SER A 352 -9.02 -2.61 8.96
N GLY A 353 -9.69 -2.61 10.11
CA GLY A 353 -10.87 -3.45 10.34
C GLY A 353 -12.02 -3.14 9.38
N VAL A 354 -12.79 -4.17 9.02
CA VAL A 354 -13.94 -4.04 8.11
C VAL A 354 -14.91 -2.97 8.61
N GLY A 355 -15.24 -2.04 7.74
CA GLY A 355 -16.10 -0.86 8.03
C GLY A 355 -15.30 0.42 8.24
N GLN A 356 -14.01 0.36 8.53
CA GLN A 356 -13.19 1.56 8.73
C GLN A 356 -13.10 2.41 7.45
N THR A 357 -12.76 1.79 6.32
CA THR A 357 -12.71 2.50 5.03
C THR A 357 -14.11 2.83 4.52
N ARG A 358 -15.07 1.93 4.72
CA ARG A 358 -16.47 2.14 4.34
C ARG A 358 -17.08 3.39 4.98
N ALA A 359 -16.62 3.83 6.15
CA ALA A 359 -17.08 5.04 6.81
C ALA A 359 -17.04 6.28 5.90
N ALA A 360 -16.11 6.34 4.93
CA ALA A 360 -16.05 7.40 3.92
C ALA A 360 -17.36 7.56 3.14
N GLN A 361 -18.12 6.47 2.90
CA GLN A 361 -19.40 6.50 2.20
C GLN A 361 -20.44 7.35 2.95
N THR A 362 -20.41 7.33 4.26
CA THR A 362 -21.30 8.13 5.12
C THR A 362 -20.82 9.57 5.25
N LEU A 363 -19.51 9.78 5.36
CA LEU A 363 -18.94 11.11 5.53
C LEU A 363 -19.07 11.97 4.26
N CYS A 364 -18.94 11.37 3.08
CA CYS A 364 -19.12 12.03 1.79
C CYS A 364 -20.62 12.02 1.37
N SER A 365 -21.50 12.47 2.25
CA SER A 365 -22.95 12.33 2.10
C SER A 365 -23.56 13.06 0.90
N SER A 366 -22.86 14.06 0.35
CA SER A 366 -23.33 14.83 -0.80
C SER A 366 -22.90 14.28 -2.17
N ILE A 367 -22.11 13.21 -2.19
CA ILE A 367 -21.84 12.49 -3.44
C ILE A 367 -23.10 11.71 -3.81
N PRO A 368 -23.62 11.82 -5.05
CA PRO A 368 -24.75 11.04 -5.51
C PRO A 368 -24.57 9.53 -5.34
N ASP A 369 -25.66 8.79 -5.09
CA ASP A 369 -25.59 7.35 -4.80
C ASP A 369 -25.03 6.54 -5.99
N ASP A 370 -25.29 6.97 -7.22
CA ASP A 370 -24.75 6.35 -8.44
C ASP A 370 -23.25 6.63 -8.66
N MET A 371 -22.66 7.52 -7.87
CA MET A 371 -21.23 7.82 -7.84
C MET A 371 -20.51 7.26 -6.61
N ARG A 372 -21.19 6.44 -5.79
CA ARG A 372 -20.63 5.84 -4.58
C ARG A 372 -20.70 4.31 -4.63
N VAL A 373 -19.57 3.65 -4.50
CA VAL A 373 -19.50 2.18 -4.50
C VAL A 373 -18.64 1.71 -3.31
N HIS A 374 -19.12 0.68 -2.64
CA HIS A 374 -18.33 -0.04 -1.63
C HIS A 374 -18.14 -1.49 -2.05
N TYR A 375 -16.92 -1.99 -1.92
CA TYR A 375 -16.58 -3.38 -2.23
C TYR A 375 -15.80 -4.02 -1.08
N LEU A 376 -16.31 -5.11 -0.56
CA LEU A 376 -15.62 -5.98 0.39
C LEU A 376 -15.08 -7.21 -0.34
N GLN A 377 -13.75 -7.34 -0.42
CA GLN A 377 -13.11 -8.49 -1.04
C GLN A 377 -13.07 -9.67 -0.07
N PRO A 378 -13.74 -10.80 -0.41
CA PRO A 378 -13.73 -11.99 0.46
C PRO A 378 -12.33 -12.64 0.53
N LYS A 379 -12.03 -13.21 1.70
CA LYS A 379 -10.87 -14.08 1.96
C LYS A 379 -9.52 -13.45 1.67
N VAL A 380 -9.38 -12.13 1.80
CA VAL A 380 -8.09 -11.44 1.72
C VAL A 380 -7.81 -10.67 2.99
N GLY A 381 -6.55 -10.67 3.42
CA GLY A 381 -6.02 -9.79 4.44
C GLY A 381 -5.63 -8.44 3.85
N HIS A 382 -4.93 -7.62 4.65
CA HIS A 382 -4.58 -6.25 4.28
C HIS A 382 -3.85 -6.13 2.94
N TYR A 383 -2.81 -6.95 2.72
CA TYR A 383 -2.02 -6.91 1.48
C TYR A 383 -2.81 -7.36 0.25
N GLY A 384 -3.75 -8.30 0.41
CA GLY A 384 -4.60 -8.79 -0.66
C GLY A 384 -5.61 -7.77 -1.20
N VAL A 385 -5.78 -6.62 -0.51
CA VAL A 385 -6.63 -5.53 -0.97
C VAL A 385 -5.99 -4.77 -2.12
N PHE A 386 -4.66 -4.70 -2.20
CA PHE A 386 -3.93 -3.90 -3.19
C PHE A 386 -2.86 -4.68 -3.96
N ASN A 387 -2.69 -5.96 -3.68
CA ASN A 387 -1.73 -6.81 -4.38
C ASN A 387 -2.29 -8.22 -4.55
N GLY A 388 -1.65 -8.99 -5.44
CA GLY A 388 -1.89 -10.40 -5.57
C GLY A 388 -2.90 -10.82 -6.63
N SER A 389 -3.19 -12.14 -6.72
CA SER A 389 -4.03 -12.72 -7.77
C SER A 389 -5.48 -12.24 -7.69
N ARG A 390 -6.04 -12.14 -6.48
CA ARG A 390 -7.41 -11.64 -6.28
C ARG A 390 -7.52 -10.16 -6.57
N PHE A 391 -6.51 -9.36 -6.18
CA PHE A 391 -6.45 -7.96 -6.58
C PHE A 391 -6.49 -7.82 -8.10
N ARG A 392 -5.63 -8.55 -8.81
CA ARG A 392 -5.57 -8.51 -10.28
C ARG A 392 -6.86 -9.00 -10.94
N ALA A 393 -7.48 -10.05 -10.41
CA ALA A 393 -8.67 -10.66 -11.00
C ALA A 393 -9.98 -9.92 -10.68
N GLU A 394 -10.10 -9.35 -9.49
CA GLU A 394 -11.38 -8.87 -8.98
C GLU A 394 -11.39 -7.38 -8.63
N ILE A 395 -10.32 -6.84 -8.03
CA ILE A 395 -10.30 -5.44 -7.55
C ILE A 395 -9.84 -4.47 -8.65
N ALA A 396 -8.71 -4.76 -9.31
CA ALA A 396 -8.16 -3.86 -10.34
C ALA A 396 -9.15 -3.62 -11.50
N PRO A 397 -9.87 -4.63 -12.04
CA PRO A 397 -10.90 -4.37 -13.05
C PRO A 397 -12.01 -3.44 -12.55
N ARG A 398 -12.45 -3.56 -11.29
CA ARG A 398 -13.46 -2.66 -10.70
C ARG A 398 -12.98 -1.22 -10.60
N ILE A 399 -11.71 -1.02 -10.24
CA ILE A 399 -11.10 0.31 -10.18
C ILE A 399 -11.09 0.94 -11.58
N ILE A 400 -10.71 0.16 -12.59
CA ILE A 400 -10.65 0.62 -13.98
C ILE A 400 -12.05 0.96 -14.50
N ASP A 401 -13.02 0.07 -14.31
CA ASP A 401 -14.42 0.29 -14.72
C ASP A 401 -15.02 1.50 -14.01
N PHE A 402 -14.72 1.67 -12.72
CA PHE A 402 -15.16 2.83 -11.95
C PHE A 402 -14.59 4.14 -12.50
N ALA A 403 -13.30 4.17 -12.83
CA ALA A 403 -12.66 5.34 -13.43
C ALA A 403 -13.25 5.66 -14.81
N LEU A 404 -13.42 4.65 -15.67
CA LEU A 404 -14.02 4.82 -16.99
C LEU A 404 -15.48 5.30 -16.91
N THR A 405 -16.21 4.89 -15.89
CA THR A 405 -17.61 5.28 -15.67
C THR A 405 -17.75 6.72 -15.19
N HIS A 406 -16.78 7.23 -14.41
CA HIS A 406 -16.84 8.52 -13.73
C HIS A 406 -15.85 9.55 -14.26
N GLY A 407 -15.12 9.27 -15.33
CA GLY A 407 -14.26 10.24 -16.04
C GLY A 407 -15.06 11.32 -16.77
N LEU A 408 -14.39 12.42 -17.16
CA LEU A 408 -15.02 13.57 -17.82
C LEU A 408 -15.78 13.17 -19.08
N GLN A 409 -15.20 12.35 -19.94
CA GLN A 409 -15.87 11.90 -21.17
C GLN A 409 -17.19 11.16 -20.92
N ALA A 410 -17.25 10.36 -19.83
CA ALA A 410 -18.49 9.68 -19.46
C ALA A 410 -19.53 10.65 -18.93
N ARG A 411 -19.10 11.68 -18.16
CA ARG A 411 -19.97 12.75 -17.65
C ARG A 411 -20.53 13.60 -18.79
N GLU A 412 -19.71 13.99 -19.76
CA GLU A 412 -20.12 14.72 -20.94
C GLU A 412 -21.12 13.94 -21.79
N ARG A 413 -20.89 12.63 -21.99
CA ARG A 413 -21.86 11.75 -22.69
C ARG A 413 -23.20 11.67 -21.96
N ARG A 414 -23.20 11.55 -20.62
CA ARG A 414 -24.43 11.54 -19.81
C ARG A 414 -25.17 12.88 -19.89
N ALA A 415 -24.45 14.00 -19.81
CA ALA A 415 -25.03 15.35 -19.93
C ALA A 415 -25.60 15.62 -21.31
N ALA A 416 -25.04 15.02 -22.37
CA ALA A 416 -25.53 15.15 -23.74
C ALA A 416 -26.71 14.22 -24.05
N GLN A 417 -27.04 13.25 -23.22
CA GLN A 417 -28.22 12.41 -23.38
C GLN A 417 -29.47 13.17 -22.89
N PRO A 418 -30.55 13.26 -23.69
CA PRO A 418 -31.78 13.89 -23.22
C PRO A 418 -32.36 13.15 -22.02
N SER A 419 -32.74 13.91 -21.00
CA SER A 419 -33.35 13.37 -19.78
C SER A 419 -34.58 12.51 -20.13
N PRO A 420 -34.77 11.32 -19.54
CA PRO A 420 -35.93 10.47 -19.79
C PRO A 420 -37.29 11.13 -19.48
N ALA A 421 -37.29 12.26 -18.78
CA ALA A 421 -38.47 13.01 -18.38
C ALA A 421 -39.07 13.88 -19.50
N SER A 422 -38.51 13.93 -20.72
CA SER A 422 -39.03 14.71 -21.85
C SER A 422 -39.69 13.85 -22.96
N MET A 423 -39.91 12.57 -22.72
CA MET A 423 -40.82 11.81 -23.59
C MET A 423 -42.26 12.10 -23.18
N ASP A 424 -42.80 13.11 -23.81
CA ASP A 424 -44.19 13.57 -23.73
C ASP A 424 -45.14 12.38 -24.01
N THR A 425 -45.98 12.08 -23.02
CA THR A 425 -47.08 11.14 -23.17
C THR A 425 -48.22 11.83 -23.96
N SER A 426 -48.04 11.99 -25.26
CA SER A 426 -49.17 12.33 -26.15
C SER A 426 -49.39 11.18 -27.14
N GLY A 427 -50.33 10.37 -26.80
CA GLY A 427 -51.33 9.73 -27.65
C GLY A 427 -50.86 8.80 -28.76
N SER A 428 -51.01 7.49 -28.56
CA SER A 428 -51.97 6.71 -29.39
C SER A 428 -52.18 5.34 -28.73
N LYS A 429 -53.42 5.04 -28.44
CA LYS A 429 -53.89 3.67 -28.28
C LYS A 429 -53.85 3.08 -29.66
N ASP A 430 -53.13 1.94 -29.80
CA ASP A 430 -53.56 0.79 -30.61
C ASP A 430 -52.47 -0.25 -30.72
N GLU A 431 -52.90 -1.49 -30.57
CA GLU A 431 -52.31 -2.77 -30.94
C GLU A 431 -51.05 -3.25 -30.19
N VAL A 432 -51.30 -4.27 -29.38
CA VAL A 432 -50.37 -5.24 -28.86
C VAL A 432 -50.00 -6.24 -29.99
N PRO A 433 -48.78 -6.34 -30.45
CA PRO A 433 -48.32 -7.50 -31.21
C PRO A 433 -47.65 -8.51 -30.26
N ASP A 434 -48.00 -9.77 -30.50
CA ASP A 434 -47.52 -11.01 -29.91
C ASP A 434 -45.99 -11.12 -29.82
N PRO A 435 -45.39 -11.65 -28.72
CA PRO A 435 -43.94 -11.77 -28.55
C PRO A 435 -43.39 -13.04 -29.23
N ALA A 436 -43.00 -12.94 -30.50
CA ALA A 436 -42.21 -13.95 -31.16
C ALA A 436 -41.04 -13.28 -31.91
N GLY A 437 -39.89 -13.26 -31.30
CA GLY A 437 -38.68 -12.75 -31.94
C GLY A 437 -37.59 -12.27 -30.92
N ALA A 438 -37.16 -13.17 -30.04
CA ALA A 438 -35.99 -12.89 -29.21
C ALA A 438 -34.75 -12.78 -30.11
N ALA A 439 -34.15 -11.61 -30.16
CA ALA A 439 -32.85 -11.40 -30.73
C ALA A 439 -31.81 -12.24 -29.95
N PRO A 440 -30.82 -12.84 -30.61
CA PRO A 440 -29.81 -13.67 -29.92
C PRO A 440 -28.98 -12.77 -28.98
N ALA A 441 -28.79 -13.27 -27.77
CA ALA A 441 -27.86 -12.71 -26.81
C ALA A 441 -26.45 -12.57 -27.44
N PRO A 442 -25.68 -11.51 -27.12
CA PRO A 442 -24.31 -11.42 -27.58
C PRO A 442 -23.54 -12.65 -27.11
N ALA A 443 -22.78 -13.24 -28.03
CA ALA A 443 -21.94 -14.40 -27.77
C ALA A 443 -20.98 -14.10 -26.61
N PRO A 444 -20.73 -15.06 -25.70
CA PRO A 444 -19.75 -14.89 -24.66
C PRO A 444 -18.39 -14.64 -25.31
N MET A 445 -17.71 -13.57 -24.89
CA MET A 445 -16.32 -13.33 -25.28
C MET A 445 -15.50 -14.57 -24.88
N ALA A 446 -14.77 -15.08 -25.84
CA ALA A 446 -13.91 -16.25 -25.64
C ALA A 446 -12.98 -15.97 -24.46
N GLU A 447 -13.08 -16.84 -23.49
CA GLU A 447 -12.20 -16.96 -22.34
C GLU A 447 -10.78 -17.26 -22.85
N LEU A 448 -9.96 -16.23 -23.02
CA LEU A 448 -8.51 -16.39 -23.15
C LEU A 448 -7.96 -16.60 -21.74
N THR A 449 -8.03 -17.83 -21.27
CA THR A 449 -7.34 -18.33 -20.10
C THR A 449 -5.83 -18.41 -20.39
N LEU A 450 -5.15 -17.27 -20.28
CA LEU A 450 -3.75 -17.23 -19.86
C LEU A 450 -3.77 -16.60 -18.48
N ALA A 451 -3.79 -17.46 -17.46
CA ALA A 451 -3.52 -17.02 -16.11
C ALA A 451 -2.17 -16.29 -16.11
N PRO A 452 -2.10 -15.01 -15.66
CA PRO A 452 -0.82 -14.38 -15.47
C PRO A 452 -0.01 -15.19 -14.45
N PRO A 453 1.33 -15.20 -14.53
CA PRO A 453 2.15 -15.87 -13.53
C PRO A 453 1.78 -15.33 -12.14
N ALA A 454 1.64 -16.25 -11.17
CA ALA A 454 1.32 -15.89 -9.79
C ALA A 454 2.35 -14.87 -9.27
N ASP A 455 1.87 -13.86 -8.53
CA ASP A 455 2.76 -12.90 -7.88
C ASP A 455 3.55 -13.62 -6.78
N PRO A 456 4.90 -13.64 -6.84
CA PRO A 456 5.71 -14.32 -5.83
C PRO A 456 5.46 -13.80 -4.41
N ILE A 457 5.06 -12.55 -4.27
CA ILE A 457 4.76 -11.92 -2.97
C ILE A 457 3.48 -12.50 -2.38
N GLU A 458 2.43 -12.66 -3.20
CA GLU A 458 1.16 -13.22 -2.75
C GLU A 458 1.28 -14.71 -2.47
N GLU A 459 1.94 -15.45 -3.34
CA GLU A 459 2.08 -16.90 -3.19
C GLU A 459 2.87 -17.22 -1.90
N ALA A 460 3.92 -16.46 -1.58
CA ALA A 460 4.64 -16.59 -0.33
C ALA A 460 3.79 -16.18 0.90
N ALA A 461 2.98 -15.14 0.80
CA ALA A 461 2.07 -14.72 1.86
C ALA A 461 0.94 -15.74 2.06
N MET A 462 0.33 -16.25 0.97
CA MET A 462 -0.72 -17.27 1.02
C MET A 462 -0.21 -18.62 1.47
N GLU A 463 1.00 -19.06 1.06
CA GLU A 463 1.60 -20.29 1.61
C GLU A 463 1.84 -20.17 3.12
N ALA A 464 2.29 -19.02 3.59
CA ALA A 464 2.46 -18.78 5.02
C ALA A 464 1.12 -18.79 5.78
N GLU A 465 0.06 -18.21 5.19
CA GLU A 465 -1.31 -18.25 5.75
C GLU A 465 -1.91 -19.66 5.73
N HIS A 466 -1.76 -20.38 4.62
CA HIS A 466 -2.33 -21.73 4.46
C HIS A 466 -1.68 -22.73 5.41
N ARG A 467 -0.34 -22.68 5.56
CA ARG A 467 0.38 -23.55 6.51
C ARG A 467 0.12 -23.22 7.96
N ALA A 468 -0.11 -21.94 8.31
CA ALA A 468 -0.53 -21.56 9.65
C ALA A 468 -1.91 -22.12 9.99
N ALA A 469 -2.82 -22.22 9.01
CA ALA A 469 -4.13 -22.85 9.15
C ALA A 469 -4.06 -24.38 9.24
N GLU A 470 -3.12 -25.03 8.52
CA GLU A 470 -2.93 -26.50 8.57
C GLU A 470 -2.29 -27.00 9.88
N LEU A 471 -1.54 -26.13 10.58
CA LEU A 471 -0.89 -26.50 11.85
C LEU A 471 -1.82 -26.47 13.05
N ASP A 472 -3.14 -26.25 12.85
CA ASP A 472 -4.18 -26.24 13.89
C ASP A 472 -3.72 -25.44 15.14
N LEU A 473 -3.01 -24.36 14.93
CA LEU A 473 -2.68 -23.42 15.97
C LEU A 473 -4.00 -22.78 16.39
N PRO A 474 -4.39 -22.91 17.65
CA PRO A 474 -5.72 -22.50 18.07
C PRO A 474 -5.94 -21.03 17.69
N HIS A 475 -7.00 -20.77 16.93
CA HIS A 475 -7.63 -19.46 16.82
C HIS A 475 -8.26 -19.10 18.18
N GLY A 476 -7.53 -19.36 19.25
CA GLY A 476 -7.89 -19.10 20.61
C GLY A 476 -7.30 -17.80 21.03
N VAL A 477 -8.08 -16.76 20.91
CA VAL A 477 -7.94 -15.60 21.78
C VAL A 477 -8.31 -16.06 23.19
N ASP A 478 -7.42 -16.78 23.83
CA ASP A 478 -7.39 -16.76 25.28
C ASP A 478 -6.82 -15.41 25.68
N GLU A 479 -7.56 -14.66 26.47
CA GLU A 479 -7.24 -13.31 26.98
C GLU A 479 -5.87 -13.18 27.67
N ALA A 480 -5.07 -14.24 27.73
CA ALA A 480 -3.76 -14.31 28.37
C ALA A 480 -2.56 -14.00 27.45
N ALA A 481 -2.73 -13.90 26.13
CA ALA A 481 -1.67 -13.60 25.16
C ALA A 481 -1.96 -12.32 24.37
N SER A 482 -2.24 -11.23 25.09
CA SER A 482 -2.31 -9.89 24.51
C SER A 482 -0.98 -9.54 23.84
N PRO A 483 -0.98 -8.99 22.59
CA PRO A 483 0.22 -8.48 21.90
C PRO A 483 1.02 -7.47 22.74
N ALA A 484 0.39 -6.86 23.77
CA ALA A 484 1.06 -6.05 24.76
C ALA A 484 2.19 -6.77 25.53
N LYS A 485 2.22 -8.10 25.59
CA LYS A 485 3.29 -8.84 26.29
C LYS A 485 4.56 -8.98 25.45
N GLY A 486 4.47 -9.16 24.14
CA GLY A 486 5.61 -9.20 23.24
C GLY A 486 6.31 -7.82 23.16
N ALA A 487 5.53 -6.77 22.92
CA ALA A 487 6.02 -5.39 22.92
C ALA A 487 6.55 -4.97 24.32
N SER A 488 5.91 -5.43 25.40
CA SER A 488 6.36 -5.20 26.79
C SER A 488 7.68 -5.90 27.10
N GLY A 489 7.94 -7.09 26.54
CA GLY A 489 9.20 -7.82 26.71
C GLY A 489 10.38 -7.10 26.06
N LEU A 490 10.19 -6.67 24.82
CA LEU A 490 11.20 -5.91 24.07
C LEU A 490 11.44 -4.53 24.70
N MET A 491 10.39 -3.84 25.14
CA MET A 491 10.48 -2.55 25.82
C MET A 491 11.10 -2.66 27.22
N LYS A 492 10.92 -3.77 27.94
CA LYS A 492 11.65 -4.03 29.19
C LYS A 492 13.14 -4.21 28.96
N ALA A 493 13.52 -4.90 27.88
CA ALA A 493 14.92 -5.03 27.48
C ALA A 493 15.53 -3.65 27.12
N LEU A 494 14.80 -2.83 26.37
CA LEU A 494 15.20 -1.48 25.95
C LEU A 494 15.33 -0.50 27.14
N ARG A 495 14.42 -0.57 28.13
CA ARG A 495 14.51 0.22 29.38
C ARG A 495 15.71 -0.19 30.26
N LYS A 496 16.13 -1.45 30.20
CA LYS A 496 17.29 -1.93 30.96
C LYS A 496 18.62 -1.39 30.39
N VAL A 497 18.66 -1.14 29.08
CA VAL A 497 19.79 -0.50 28.41
C VAL A 497 19.83 1.01 28.72
N LYS A 498 18.68 1.72 28.68
CA LYS A 498 18.59 3.18 28.93
C LYS A 498 18.91 3.57 30.41
N ARG A 499 18.85 2.63 31.35
CA ARG A 499 19.23 2.85 32.78
C ARG A 499 20.69 2.55 33.09
N LYS A 500 21.48 2.05 32.12
CA LYS A 500 22.90 1.74 32.28
C LYS A 500 23.83 2.64 31.48
N SER A 501 23.26 3.55 30.68
CA SER A 501 23.92 4.70 30.03
C SER A 501 23.56 5.98 30.78
#